data_e0f150daede8e515c6b115a10f289e1b
#
_entry.id   e0f150daede8e515c6b115a10f289e1b
#
_cell.length_a   1.000
_cell.length_b   1.000
_cell.length_c   1.000
_cell.angle_alpha   90.00
_cell.angle_beta   90.00
_cell.angle_gamma   90.00
#
_symmetry.space_group_name_H-M   'P 1'
#
loop_
_entity.id
_entity.type
_entity.pdbx_description
1 polymer ?
#
loop_
_entity_poly.entity_id
_entity_poly.type
_entity_poly.pdbx_seq_one_letter_code
_entity_poly.pdbx_strand_id
1 'polypeptide(L)'
;MAEAVQIRNLHAVRMAALPHRGAYHKVGAAFQELSGLIESRALWPEVEGCAMVSYDNPRVTPEADLRSHAAFLVSEAFPIAAPIEELRYPAGRYAVLLHRGPYDGLPEAYRVLGEEWYPSSGESHIRRPPYELYLNDPNEVAAADLLTEIRLPLAAPDAE
;
A
#
# COMPACT_ATOMS: atom_id res chain seq x y z
N MET A 1 3.33 -13.19 17.72
CA MET A 1 2.12 -13.91 17.32
C MET A 1 1.86 -13.65 15.85
N ALA A 2 1.62 -14.71 15.07
CA ALA A 2 1.34 -14.53 13.65
C ALA A 2 0.01 -13.82 13.47
N GLU A 3 -0.02 -12.85 12.60
CA GLU A 3 -1.25 -12.12 12.31
C GLU A 3 -2.08 -12.89 11.29
N ALA A 4 -3.40 -12.88 11.50
CA ALA A 4 -4.30 -13.60 10.63
C ALA A 4 -4.49 -12.83 9.33
N VAL A 5 -4.48 -13.57 8.21
CA VAL A 5 -4.83 -13.03 6.91
C VAL A 5 -6.32 -13.28 6.69
N GLN A 6 -7.03 -12.25 6.28
CA GLN A 6 -8.46 -12.35 5.97
C GLN A 6 -8.67 -12.07 4.50
N ILE A 7 -9.60 -12.79 3.88
CA ILE A 7 -10.04 -12.46 2.53
C ILE A 7 -11.25 -11.57 2.66
N ARG A 8 -11.17 -10.36 2.08
CA ARG A 8 -12.24 -9.37 2.16
C ARG A 8 -12.55 -8.83 0.78
N ASN A 9 -13.82 -8.49 0.57
CA ASN A 9 -14.24 -7.77 -0.62
C ASN A 9 -14.08 -6.28 -0.34
N LEU A 10 -13.28 -5.61 -1.17
CA LEU A 10 -12.98 -4.20 -1.00
C LEU A 10 -13.52 -3.41 -2.18
N HIS A 11 -13.87 -2.15 -1.93
CA HIS A 11 -14.25 -1.23 -2.99
C HIS A 11 -13.03 -0.83 -3.81
N ALA A 12 -13.26 -0.41 -5.04
CA ALA A 12 -12.20 0.16 -5.85
C ALA A 12 -11.62 1.40 -5.18
N VAL A 13 -10.31 1.62 -5.34
CA VAL A 13 -9.65 2.80 -4.80
C VAL A 13 -8.92 3.54 -5.91
N ARG A 14 -8.85 4.85 -5.75
CA ARG A 14 -8.12 5.75 -6.63
C ARG A 14 -7.04 6.42 -5.80
N MET A 15 -5.83 6.49 -6.35
CA MET A 15 -4.69 7.06 -5.63
C MET A 15 -4.03 8.15 -6.45
N ALA A 16 -3.61 9.21 -5.75
CA ALA A 16 -2.69 10.21 -6.26
C ALA A 16 -1.31 9.85 -5.75
N ALA A 17 -0.32 9.70 -6.63
CA ALA A 17 0.93 9.06 -6.29
C ALA A 17 2.14 9.74 -6.89
N LEU A 18 3.30 9.59 -6.22
CA LEU A 18 4.60 9.96 -6.76
C LEU A 18 5.53 8.75 -6.72
N PRO A 19 6.28 8.52 -7.80
CA PRO A 19 7.21 7.39 -7.82
C PRO A 19 8.43 7.65 -6.93
N HIS A 20 8.96 6.57 -6.38
CA HIS A 20 10.19 6.57 -5.60
C HIS A 20 11.06 5.42 -6.07
N ARG A 21 12.36 5.66 -6.18
CA ARG A 21 13.33 4.61 -6.51
C ARG A 21 14.34 4.54 -5.39
N GLY A 22 14.67 3.32 -4.96
CA GLY A 22 15.61 3.07 -3.88
C GLY A 22 14.94 2.43 -2.68
N ALA A 23 15.65 2.38 -1.58
CA ALA A 23 15.21 1.70 -0.36
C ALA A 23 13.80 2.15 0.06
N TYR A 24 12.95 1.19 0.39
CA TYR A 24 11.56 1.49 0.76
C TYR A 24 11.46 2.37 2.01
N HIS A 25 12.40 2.21 2.95
CA HIS A 25 12.38 3.04 4.16
C HIS A 25 12.72 4.51 3.89
N LYS A 26 13.15 4.84 2.68
CA LYS A 26 13.47 6.22 2.29
C LYS A 26 12.34 6.88 1.51
N VAL A 27 11.19 6.23 1.42
CA VAL A 27 10.05 6.77 0.67
C VAL A 27 9.49 8.07 1.25
N GLY A 28 9.88 8.42 2.47
CA GLY A 28 9.40 9.63 3.14
C GLY A 28 9.60 10.92 2.33
N ALA A 29 10.69 11.00 1.54
CA ALA A 29 10.93 12.18 0.70
C ALA A 29 9.83 12.34 -0.36
N ALA A 30 9.38 11.22 -0.95
CA ALA A 30 8.28 11.26 -1.92
C ALA A 30 6.97 11.66 -1.26
N PHE A 31 6.71 11.19 -0.03
CA PHE A 31 5.53 11.62 0.73
C PHE A 31 5.57 13.11 1.03
N GLN A 32 6.73 13.65 1.39
CA GLN A 32 6.86 15.08 1.66
C GLN A 32 6.59 15.91 0.42
N GLU A 33 7.11 15.48 -0.72
CA GLU A 33 6.89 16.17 -1.99
C GLU A 33 5.41 16.12 -2.38
N LEU A 34 4.79 14.94 -2.27
CA LEU A 34 3.38 14.76 -2.60
C LEU A 34 2.49 15.60 -1.69
N SER A 35 2.77 15.61 -0.38
CA SER A 35 2.03 16.42 0.58
C SER A 35 2.15 17.91 0.26
N GLY A 36 3.33 18.36 -0.13
CA GLY A 36 3.55 19.75 -0.51
C GLY A 36 2.74 20.15 -1.74
N LEU A 37 2.66 19.25 -2.73
CA LEU A 37 1.84 19.50 -3.92
C LEU A 37 0.35 19.59 -3.57
N ILE A 38 -0.12 18.67 -2.72
CA ILE A 38 -1.52 18.66 -2.29
C ILE A 38 -1.83 19.94 -1.51
N GLU A 39 -0.93 20.34 -0.62
CA GLU A 39 -1.09 21.57 0.17
C GLU A 39 -1.15 22.79 -0.75
N SER A 40 -0.18 22.91 -1.67
CA SER A 40 -0.11 24.07 -2.55
C SER A 40 -1.28 24.18 -3.51
N ARG A 41 -1.91 23.06 -3.83
CA ARG A 41 -3.08 22.99 -4.72
C ARG A 41 -4.40 22.99 -3.95
N ALA A 42 -4.36 23.07 -2.61
CA ALA A 42 -5.53 23.08 -1.74
C ALA A 42 -6.42 21.84 -1.95
N LEU A 43 -5.82 20.65 -2.05
CA LEU A 43 -6.53 19.44 -2.38
C LEU A 43 -6.75 18.47 -1.21
N TRP A 44 -6.34 18.85 0.02
CA TRP A 44 -6.56 17.99 1.18
C TRP A 44 -8.00 17.55 1.39
N PRO A 45 -9.03 18.37 1.09
CA PRO A 45 -10.41 17.92 1.26
C PRO A 45 -10.78 16.68 0.43
N GLU A 46 -10.03 16.39 -0.63
CA GLU A 46 -10.29 15.24 -1.50
C GLU A 46 -9.47 14.02 -1.11
N VAL A 47 -8.67 14.09 -0.05
CA VAL A 47 -7.80 12.99 0.40
C VAL A 47 -8.55 12.13 1.42
N GLU A 48 -8.54 10.82 1.20
CA GLU A 48 -9.29 9.86 2.02
C GLU A 48 -8.41 8.92 2.82
N GLY A 49 -7.14 8.81 2.49
CA GLY A 49 -6.24 7.90 3.20
C GLY A 49 -4.82 8.00 2.67
N CYS A 50 -3.92 7.24 3.28
CA CYS A 50 -2.50 7.25 2.93
C CYS A 50 -2.05 5.81 2.64
N ALA A 51 -1.30 5.63 1.57
CA ALA A 51 -0.91 4.30 1.11
C ALA A 51 0.48 4.30 0.48
N MET A 52 1.04 3.12 0.31
CA MET A 52 2.30 2.93 -0.41
C MET A 52 2.20 1.67 -1.27
N VAL A 53 2.66 1.78 -2.50
CA VAL A 53 2.71 0.64 -3.42
C VAL A 53 4.17 0.24 -3.60
N SER A 54 4.48 -1.04 -3.41
CA SER A 54 5.83 -1.59 -3.58
C SER A 54 5.83 -2.59 -4.71
N TYR A 55 6.73 -2.41 -5.68
CA TYR A 55 6.70 -3.19 -6.92
C TYR A 55 7.69 -4.34 -6.94
N ASP A 56 8.69 -4.34 -6.07
CA ASP A 56 9.79 -5.29 -6.12
C ASP A 56 10.00 -5.94 -4.77
N ASN A 57 10.57 -7.16 -4.80
CA ASN A 57 10.91 -7.87 -3.57
C ASN A 57 12.32 -7.46 -3.14
N PRO A 58 12.49 -6.78 -1.99
CA PRO A 58 13.81 -6.34 -1.55
C PRO A 58 14.78 -7.47 -1.22
N ARG A 59 14.26 -8.71 -1.11
CA ARG A 59 15.13 -9.86 -0.84
C ARG A 59 15.86 -10.34 -2.09
N VAL A 60 15.38 -9.96 -3.29
CA VAL A 60 15.95 -10.41 -4.56
C VAL A 60 16.31 -9.25 -5.48
N THR A 61 15.85 -8.04 -5.21
CA THR A 61 16.10 -6.86 -6.03
C THR A 61 17.11 -5.97 -5.31
N PRO A 62 18.19 -5.52 -5.99
CA PRO A 62 19.14 -4.58 -5.36
C PRO A 62 18.43 -3.33 -4.87
N GLU A 63 18.90 -2.80 -3.74
CA GLU A 63 18.24 -1.67 -3.08
C GLU A 63 18.07 -0.47 -4.01
N ALA A 64 19.10 -0.16 -4.83
CA ALA A 64 19.05 0.97 -5.73
C ALA A 64 18.00 0.82 -6.83
N ASP A 65 17.54 -0.41 -7.09
CA ASP A 65 16.59 -0.71 -8.15
C ASP A 65 15.16 -0.90 -7.64
N LEU A 66 14.95 -0.81 -6.33
CA LEU A 66 13.60 -0.95 -5.76
C LEU A 66 12.71 0.20 -6.23
N ARG A 67 11.48 -0.14 -6.61
CA ARG A 67 10.49 0.83 -7.11
C ARG A 67 9.28 0.83 -6.19
N SER A 68 8.77 2.02 -5.93
CA SER A 68 7.58 2.20 -5.11
C SER A 68 6.87 3.48 -5.50
N HIS A 69 5.66 3.65 -4.99
CA HIS A 69 4.91 4.91 -5.06
C HIS A 69 4.49 5.30 -3.66
N ALA A 70 4.77 6.55 -3.28
CA ALA A 70 4.07 7.18 -2.18
C ALA A 70 2.71 7.61 -2.69
N ALA A 71 1.64 7.40 -1.92
CA ALA A 71 0.30 7.62 -2.43
C ALA A 71 -0.65 8.11 -1.35
N PHE A 72 -1.67 8.84 -1.77
CA PHE A 72 -2.86 9.10 -0.97
C PHE A 72 -4.06 8.55 -1.71
N LEU A 73 -4.98 7.92 -0.97
CA LEU A 73 -6.28 7.57 -1.52
C LEU A 73 -7.08 8.86 -1.68
N VAL A 74 -7.70 9.02 -2.84
CA VAL A 74 -8.38 10.27 -3.18
C VAL A 74 -9.75 10.00 -3.79
N SER A 75 -10.63 10.99 -3.67
CA SER A 75 -11.94 10.94 -4.28
C SER A 75 -11.84 11.11 -5.80
N GLU A 76 -12.93 10.82 -6.50
CA GLU A 76 -12.98 11.01 -7.95
C GLU A 76 -12.88 12.49 -8.33
N ALA A 77 -13.14 13.40 -7.39
CA ALA A 77 -13.03 14.84 -7.62
C ALA A 77 -11.59 15.36 -7.58
N PHE A 78 -10.64 14.57 -7.08
CA PHE A 78 -9.24 15.01 -7.01
C PHE A 78 -8.67 15.15 -8.43
N PRO A 79 -8.21 16.35 -8.82
CA PRO A 79 -7.64 16.52 -10.15
C PRO A 79 -6.21 15.99 -10.18
N ILE A 80 -5.97 15.01 -11.03
CA ILE A 80 -4.63 14.47 -11.23
C ILE A 80 -3.91 15.31 -12.26
N ALA A 81 -2.79 15.89 -11.87
CA ALA A 81 -1.96 16.71 -12.77
C ALA A 81 -0.49 16.48 -12.45
N ALA A 82 0.34 16.47 -13.46
CA ALA A 82 1.78 16.23 -13.32
C ALA A 82 2.39 17.13 -12.24
N PRO A 83 3.35 16.65 -11.47
CA PRO A 83 4.00 15.34 -11.55
C PRO A 83 3.24 14.21 -10.84
N ILE A 84 2.06 14.47 -10.30
CA ILE A 84 1.25 13.46 -9.61
C ILE A 84 0.73 12.46 -10.65
N GLU A 85 0.83 11.18 -10.34
CA GLU A 85 0.36 10.09 -11.18
C GLU A 85 -0.91 9.49 -10.58
N GLU A 86 -1.77 8.97 -11.43
CA GLU A 86 -2.97 8.28 -10.97
C GLU A 86 -2.73 6.77 -10.93
N LEU A 87 -3.10 6.15 -9.79
CA LEU A 87 -3.14 4.70 -9.67
C LEU A 87 -4.56 4.30 -9.32
N ARG A 88 -5.03 3.18 -9.86
CA ARG A 88 -6.35 2.64 -9.53
C ARG A 88 -6.22 1.16 -9.22
N TYR A 89 -6.90 0.75 -8.15
CA TYR A 89 -7.02 -0.65 -7.78
C TYR A 89 -8.48 -1.06 -7.92
N PRO A 90 -8.73 -2.25 -8.50
CA PRO A 90 -10.11 -2.67 -8.74
C PRO A 90 -10.84 -3.06 -7.46
N ALA A 91 -12.15 -2.98 -7.48
CA ALA A 91 -12.97 -3.63 -6.47
C ALA A 91 -12.81 -5.14 -6.62
N GLY A 92 -12.92 -5.85 -5.51
CA GLY A 92 -12.85 -7.31 -5.57
C GLY A 92 -12.28 -7.90 -4.30
N ARG A 93 -11.81 -9.13 -4.43
CA ARG A 93 -11.28 -9.90 -3.32
C ARG A 93 -9.81 -9.54 -3.07
N TYR A 94 -9.49 -9.35 -1.81
CA TYR A 94 -8.12 -9.03 -1.36
C TYR A 94 -7.77 -9.90 -0.17
N ALA A 95 -6.53 -10.38 -0.15
CA ALA A 95 -5.96 -10.91 1.09
C ALA A 95 -5.47 -9.71 1.89
N VAL A 96 -5.96 -9.57 3.11
CA VAL A 96 -5.66 -8.43 3.97
C VAL A 96 -4.97 -8.93 5.22
N LEU A 97 -3.75 -8.47 5.45
CA LEU A 97 -3.01 -8.75 6.68
C LEU A 97 -2.89 -7.45 7.47
N LEU A 98 -3.42 -7.44 8.69
CA LEU A 98 -3.28 -6.28 9.57
C LEU A 98 -2.01 -6.44 10.39
N HIS A 99 -1.10 -5.47 10.23
CA HIS A 99 0.12 -5.39 11.01
C HIS A 99 -0.05 -4.33 12.10
N ARG A 100 0.18 -4.73 13.35
CA ARG A 100 0.22 -3.80 14.48
C ARG A 100 1.66 -3.64 14.94
N GLY A 101 2.13 -2.41 14.99
CA GLY A 101 3.46 -2.10 15.45
C GLY A 101 4.25 -1.24 14.48
N PRO A 102 5.54 -1.02 14.78
CA PRO A 102 6.38 -0.15 13.96
C PRO A 102 6.48 -0.64 12.51
N TYR A 103 6.77 0.28 11.62
CA TYR A 103 6.91 -0.04 10.19
C TYR A 103 8.08 -0.97 9.91
N ASP A 104 9.09 -1.05 10.80
CA ASP A 104 10.21 -1.95 10.61
C ASP A 104 9.80 -3.43 10.75
N GLY A 105 8.61 -3.72 11.25
CA GLY A 105 8.04 -5.06 11.26
C GLY A 105 7.33 -5.46 9.98
N LEU A 106 7.14 -4.53 9.04
CA LEU A 106 6.43 -4.82 7.80
C LEU A 106 7.11 -5.88 6.93
N PRO A 107 8.46 -5.93 6.81
CA PRO A 107 9.07 -7.00 6.02
C PRO A 107 8.69 -8.40 6.50
N GLU A 108 8.58 -8.61 7.81
CA GLU A 108 8.14 -9.90 8.35
C GLU A 108 6.66 -10.15 8.03
N ALA A 109 5.82 -9.12 8.08
CA ALA A 109 4.41 -9.27 7.70
C ALA A 109 4.26 -9.66 6.23
N TYR A 110 5.07 -9.07 5.35
CA TYR A 110 5.09 -9.46 3.93
C TYR A 110 5.56 -10.91 3.77
N ARG A 111 6.53 -11.33 4.56
CA ARG A 111 7.01 -12.72 4.51
C ARG A 111 5.88 -13.69 4.91
N VAL A 112 5.16 -13.38 5.97
CA VAL A 112 4.04 -14.20 6.42
C VAL A 112 2.97 -14.30 5.31
N LEU A 113 2.63 -13.17 4.72
CA LEU A 113 1.60 -13.14 3.68
C LEU A 113 2.06 -13.92 2.44
N GLY A 114 3.26 -13.69 1.95
CA GLY A 114 3.73 -14.22 0.68
C GLY A 114 4.36 -15.60 0.76
N GLU A 115 4.99 -15.93 1.88
CA GLU A 115 5.73 -17.19 1.99
C GLU A 115 5.00 -18.23 2.86
N GLU A 116 4.15 -17.81 3.78
CA GLU A 116 3.39 -18.74 4.63
C GLU A 116 1.94 -18.87 4.22
N TRP A 117 1.24 -17.75 4.06
CA TRP A 117 -0.19 -17.81 3.76
C TRP A 117 -0.47 -18.11 2.30
N TYR A 118 0.16 -17.37 1.40
CA TYR A 118 -0.19 -17.43 -0.03
C TYR A 118 0.00 -18.83 -0.63
N PRO A 119 1.15 -19.51 -0.39
CA PRO A 119 1.36 -20.82 -1.02
C PRO A 119 0.35 -21.89 -0.57
N SER A 120 -0.20 -21.77 0.64
CA SER A 120 -1.14 -22.77 1.18
C SER A 120 -2.60 -22.35 1.01
N SER A 121 -2.85 -21.15 0.47
CA SER A 121 -4.20 -20.58 0.44
C SER A 121 -5.07 -21.15 -0.69
N GLY A 122 -4.46 -21.63 -1.75
CA GLY A 122 -5.19 -22.00 -2.96
C GLY A 122 -5.63 -20.80 -3.80
N GLU A 123 -5.24 -19.60 -3.40
CA GLU A 123 -5.61 -18.37 -4.11
C GLU A 123 -4.56 -17.99 -5.15
N SER A 124 -4.98 -17.18 -6.12
CA SER A 124 -4.06 -16.57 -7.10
C SER A 124 -4.23 -15.07 -7.04
N HIS A 125 -3.11 -14.34 -7.09
CA HIS A 125 -3.20 -12.88 -7.14
C HIS A 125 -3.30 -12.42 -8.60
N ILE A 126 -3.86 -11.23 -8.81
CA ILE A 126 -3.85 -10.60 -10.13
C ILE A 126 -2.48 -9.93 -10.34
N ARG A 127 -2.23 -9.44 -11.55
CA ARG A 127 -0.94 -8.80 -11.88
C ARG A 127 -0.90 -7.37 -11.40
N ARG A 128 -1.07 -7.19 -10.10
CA ARG A 128 -0.92 -5.90 -9.45
C ARG A 128 -0.20 -6.13 -8.14
N PRO A 129 0.73 -5.25 -7.79
CA PRO A 129 1.44 -5.40 -6.52
C PRO A 129 0.50 -5.15 -5.34
N PRO A 130 0.84 -5.68 -4.17
CA PRO A 130 0.12 -5.31 -2.96
C PRO A 130 0.35 -3.84 -2.65
N TYR A 131 -0.56 -3.26 -1.85
CA TYR A 131 -0.32 -1.93 -1.30
C TYR A 131 -0.56 -1.95 0.20
N GLU A 132 0.12 -1.02 0.88
CA GLU A 132 -0.05 -0.80 2.31
C GLU A 132 -1.02 0.36 2.49
N LEU A 133 -1.99 0.17 3.39
CA LEU A 133 -2.89 1.24 3.81
C LEU A 133 -2.59 1.57 5.26
N TYR A 134 -2.24 2.81 5.53
CA TYR A 134 -1.90 3.27 6.88
C TYR A 134 -3.17 3.73 7.56
N LEU A 135 -3.56 3.02 8.62
CA LEU A 135 -4.83 3.27 9.30
C LEU A 135 -4.73 4.36 10.36
N ASN A 136 -3.52 4.69 10.80
CA ASN A 136 -3.29 5.78 11.75
C ASN A 136 -1.93 6.43 11.48
N ASP A 137 -1.65 7.50 12.22
CA ASP A 137 -0.54 8.39 11.94
C ASP A 137 0.54 8.23 13.02
N PRO A 138 1.83 8.01 12.64
CA PRO A 138 2.91 7.91 13.62
C PRO A 138 3.12 9.18 14.44
N ASN A 139 2.58 10.31 13.99
CA ASN A 139 2.63 11.55 14.77
C ASN A 139 1.53 11.62 15.82
N GLU A 140 0.55 10.72 15.79
CA GLU A 140 -0.61 10.75 16.68
C GLU A 140 -0.67 9.57 17.63
N VAL A 141 0.00 8.46 17.30
CA VAL A 141 0.01 7.26 18.14
C VAL A 141 1.42 6.76 18.37
N ALA A 142 1.62 5.99 19.44
CA ALA A 142 2.91 5.36 19.69
C ALA A 142 3.22 4.32 18.62
N ALA A 143 4.52 4.07 18.39
CA ALA A 143 4.95 3.12 17.36
C ALA A 143 4.31 1.74 17.56
N ALA A 144 4.16 1.28 18.81
CA ALA A 144 3.55 -0.02 19.09
C ALA A 144 2.07 -0.08 18.71
N ASP A 145 1.42 1.06 18.52
CA ASP A 145 -0.01 1.14 18.21
C ASP A 145 -0.28 1.48 16.75
N LEU A 146 0.77 1.57 15.92
CA LEU A 146 0.59 1.79 14.50
C LEU A 146 -0.13 0.60 13.86
N LEU A 147 -1.06 0.90 12.97
CA LEU A 147 -1.84 -0.10 12.25
C LEU A 147 -1.64 0.09 10.75
N THR A 148 -1.22 -0.98 10.08
CA THR A 148 -1.03 -0.98 8.64
C THR A 148 -1.69 -2.23 8.07
N GLU A 149 -2.52 -2.06 7.04
CA GLU A 149 -3.03 -3.21 6.29
C GLU A 149 -2.18 -3.43 5.06
N ILE A 150 -1.76 -4.67 4.85
CA ILE A 150 -1.18 -5.08 3.58
C ILE A 150 -2.31 -5.72 2.79
N ARG A 151 -2.59 -5.19 1.60
CA ARG A 151 -3.71 -5.61 0.77
C ARG A 151 -3.19 -6.20 -0.53
N LEU A 152 -3.38 -7.51 -0.72
CA LEU A 152 -2.94 -8.22 -1.93
C LEU A 152 -4.16 -8.53 -2.79
N PRO A 153 -4.27 -7.93 -3.99
CA PRO A 153 -5.43 -8.21 -4.84
C PRO A 153 -5.41 -9.65 -5.37
N LEU A 154 -6.53 -10.32 -5.25
CA LEU A 154 -6.68 -11.71 -5.64
C LEU A 154 -7.54 -11.83 -6.90
N ALA A 155 -7.27 -12.89 -7.67
CA ALA A 155 -8.12 -13.22 -8.81
C ALA A 155 -9.49 -13.68 -8.29
N ALA A 156 -10.51 -13.46 -9.11
CA ALA A 156 -11.83 -13.99 -8.80
C ALA A 156 -11.76 -15.53 -8.76
N PRO A 157 -12.58 -16.18 -7.90
CA PRO A 157 -12.63 -17.64 -7.92
C PRO A 157 -13.06 -18.13 -9.29
N ASP A 158 -12.51 -19.30 -9.69
CA ASP A 158 -12.97 -19.91 -10.94
C ASP A 158 -14.44 -20.25 -10.83
N ALA A 159 -15.17 -20.04 -11.92
CA ALA A 159 -16.60 -20.24 -11.96
C ALA A 159 -16.96 -21.69 -12.25
N GLU A 160 -16.17 -22.62 -11.81
CA GLU A 160 -16.35 -24.04 -12.09
C GLU A 160 -17.44 -24.66 -11.26
#